data_92d7c11428cfdcaf8a7db5f8f16ae9ab
#
_entry.id   92d7c11428cfdcaf8a7db5f8f16ae9ab
#
_cell.length_a   1.000
_cell.length_b   1.000
_cell.length_c   1.000
_cell.angle_alpha   90.00
_cell.angle_beta   90.00
_cell.angle_gamma   90.00
#
_symmetry.space_group_name_H-M   'P 1'
#
loop_
_entity.id
_entity.type
_entity.pdbx_description
1 polymer ?
#
loop_
_entity_poly.entity_id
_entity_poly.type
_entity_poly.pdbx_seq_one_letter_code
_entity_poly.pdbx_strand_id
1 'polypeptide(L)'
;MAKEILCAFGVDVDAVAGWLGSYGGEDSTLDISRGMFAGEVGVPRLVKLFDKYGMKTTWFVPGHSIETFPGEMKLVVDAGHEIGLHGYSHENPVHMTPQQEEDVLDKSIELVAKLSGQYPRGYVAPWWELSPVTVDLLVKKKIKYDHSLMHRDFVPYYVRTGDTWTKIDYSKPAAHWMKPLQRGRQTRLVEIAASWYLDDLPPMMFIKAAPGQPFRDRRPMKWVQSSPVPVEGRVIKPHLSLQTTRRKQ
;
A
#
# COMPACT_ATOMS: atom_id res chain seq x y z
N MET A 1 -26.12 20.05 -9.13
CA MET A 1 -24.74 19.77 -9.60
C MET A 1 -24.57 18.27 -9.66
N ALA A 2 -24.01 17.72 -10.74
CA ALA A 2 -23.71 16.29 -10.81
C ALA A 2 -22.65 15.94 -9.75
N LYS A 3 -22.81 14.81 -9.05
CA LYS A 3 -21.85 14.32 -8.05
C LYS A 3 -20.65 13.79 -8.80
N GLU A 4 -19.47 14.35 -8.56
CA GLU A 4 -18.21 13.87 -9.09
C GLU A 4 -17.74 12.67 -8.28
N ILE A 5 -17.34 11.58 -8.95
CA ILE A 5 -16.76 10.39 -8.34
C ILE A 5 -15.31 10.31 -8.80
N LEU A 6 -14.38 10.39 -7.87
CA LEU A 6 -12.96 10.28 -8.12
C LEU A 6 -12.52 8.84 -7.83
N CYS A 7 -11.78 8.24 -8.77
CA CYS A 7 -11.12 6.95 -8.61
C CYS A 7 -9.62 7.14 -8.78
N ALA A 8 -8.83 6.63 -7.86
CA ALA A 8 -7.38 6.62 -7.92
C ALA A 8 -6.86 5.17 -7.88
N PHE A 9 -5.69 4.95 -8.47
CA PHE A 9 -4.98 3.68 -8.40
C PHE A 9 -3.59 3.94 -7.82
N GLY A 10 -3.20 3.13 -6.83
CA GLY A 10 -1.85 3.04 -6.30
C GLY A 10 -1.14 1.83 -6.91
N VAL A 11 0.16 1.93 -7.08
CA VAL A 11 1.04 0.82 -7.46
C VAL A 11 2.20 0.77 -6.49
N ASP A 12 2.30 -0.28 -5.71
CA ASP A 12 3.43 -0.52 -4.84
C ASP A 12 4.50 -1.28 -5.64
N VAL A 13 5.71 -0.70 -5.74
CA VAL A 13 6.81 -1.30 -6.51
C VAL A 13 7.82 -1.93 -5.56
N ASP A 14 7.38 -2.94 -4.84
CA ASP A 14 8.23 -3.65 -3.88
C ASP A 14 9.46 -4.27 -4.54
N ALA A 15 9.27 -4.90 -5.68
CA ALA A 15 10.32 -5.51 -6.46
C ALA A 15 11.26 -6.36 -5.56
N VAL A 16 12.59 -6.13 -5.62
CA VAL A 16 13.55 -6.83 -4.76
C VAL A 16 13.37 -6.45 -3.29
N ALA A 17 13.00 -5.19 -2.99
CA ALA A 17 12.83 -4.72 -1.62
C ALA A 17 11.82 -5.55 -0.83
N GLY A 18 10.70 -5.96 -1.44
CA GLY A 18 9.70 -6.81 -0.80
C GLY A 18 10.26 -8.15 -0.31
N TRP A 19 11.19 -8.74 -1.05
CA TRP A 19 11.85 -9.99 -0.66
C TRP A 19 12.90 -9.80 0.43
N LEU A 20 13.52 -8.62 0.52
CA LEU A 20 14.48 -8.30 1.57
C LEU A 20 13.79 -7.99 2.90
N GLY A 21 12.77 -7.13 2.88
CA GLY A 21 12.17 -6.59 4.10
C GLY A 21 10.94 -7.33 4.60
N SER A 22 10.24 -8.11 3.75
CA SER A 22 8.90 -8.56 4.09
C SER A 22 8.63 -10.04 3.84
N TYR A 23 8.95 -10.52 2.66
CA TYR A 23 8.44 -11.83 2.23
C TYR A 23 9.35 -12.99 2.63
N GLY A 24 10.55 -12.69 3.19
CA GLY A 24 11.50 -13.70 3.64
C GLY A 24 12.11 -14.47 2.47
N GLY A 25 12.77 -13.78 1.59
CA GLY A 25 13.41 -14.36 0.38
C GLY A 25 14.82 -13.87 0.16
N GLU A 26 15.41 -13.20 1.14
CA GLU A 26 16.75 -12.60 1.08
C GLU A 26 17.86 -13.61 0.75
N ASP A 27 17.71 -14.86 1.17
CA ASP A 27 18.63 -15.97 0.89
C ASP A 27 18.25 -16.77 -0.38
N SER A 28 17.19 -16.37 -1.09
CA SER A 28 16.64 -17.10 -2.23
C SER A 28 16.91 -16.39 -3.55
N THR A 29 17.84 -16.88 -4.35
CA THR A 29 18.08 -16.38 -5.71
C THR A 29 16.80 -16.39 -6.56
N LEU A 30 15.90 -17.37 -6.36
CA LEU A 30 14.62 -17.45 -7.04
C LEU A 30 13.73 -16.27 -6.69
N ASP A 31 13.62 -15.93 -5.39
CA ASP A 31 12.76 -14.85 -4.93
C ASP A 31 13.31 -13.47 -5.32
N ILE A 32 14.62 -13.30 -5.23
CA ILE A 32 15.28 -12.12 -5.79
C ILE A 32 14.99 -11.98 -7.28
N SER A 33 15.02 -13.08 -8.05
CA SER A 33 14.69 -13.03 -9.49
C SER A 33 13.23 -12.64 -9.76
N ARG A 34 12.28 -12.96 -8.87
CA ARG A 34 10.91 -12.47 -8.94
C ARG A 34 10.83 -10.96 -8.73
N GLY A 35 11.63 -10.46 -7.78
CA GLY A 35 11.78 -9.03 -7.58
C GLY A 35 12.36 -8.31 -8.79
N MET A 36 13.38 -8.90 -9.44
CA MET A 36 13.93 -8.40 -10.70
C MET A 36 12.87 -8.35 -11.81
N PHE A 37 12.07 -9.41 -11.95
CA PHE A 37 10.96 -9.43 -12.92
C PHE A 37 9.95 -8.29 -12.67
N ALA A 38 9.62 -8.02 -11.41
CA ALA A 38 8.68 -6.94 -11.08
C ALA A 38 9.22 -5.56 -11.52
N GLY A 39 10.51 -5.28 -11.26
CA GLY A 39 11.16 -4.03 -11.69
C GLY A 39 11.32 -3.96 -13.21
N GLU A 40 12.06 -4.88 -13.80
CA GLU A 40 12.49 -4.81 -15.21
C GLU A 40 11.35 -5.07 -16.22
N VAL A 41 10.35 -5.88 -15.84
CA VAL A 41 9.28 -6.29 -16.75
C VAL A 41 7.92 -5.77 -16.33
N GLY A 42 7.60 -5.85 -15.03
CA GLY A 42 6.31 -5.42 -14.47
C GLY A 42 6.08 -3.93 -14.64
N VAL A 43 7.03 -3.12 -14.22
CA VAL A 43 6.94 -1.65 -14.29
C VAL A 43 6.70 -1.15 -15.72
N PRO A 44 7.51 -1.50 -16.74
CA PRO A 44 7.26 -1.05 -18.10
C PRO A 44 5.90 -1.51 -18.66
N ARG A 45 5.43 -2.70 -18.27
CA ARG A 45 4.11 -3.21 -18.67
C ARG A 45 2.97 -2.39 -18.10
N LEU A 46 3.05 -2.03 -16.81
CA LEU A 46 2.04 -1.21 -16.17
C LEU A 46 2.04 0.23 -16.70
N VAL A 47 3.20 0.84 -16.89
CA VAL A 47 3.31 2.17 -17.52
C VAL A 47 2.62 2.17 -18.87
N LYS A 48 2.92 1.19 -19.72
CA LYS A 48 2.27 1.04 -21.04
C LYS A 48 0.76 0.81 -20.93
N LEU A 49 0.30 0.06 -19.91
CA LEU A 49 -1.12 -0.18 -19.68
C LEU A 49 -1.84 1.11 -19.30
N PHE A 50 -1.29 1.89 -18.37
CA PHE A 50 -1.90 3.16 -17.94
C PHE A 50 -1.88 4.20 -19.05
N ASP A 51 -0.82 4.26 -19.84
CA ASP A 51 -0.76 5.14 -21.02
C ASP A 51 -1.85 4.80 -22.02
N LYS A 52 -2.05 3.51 -22.32
CA LYS A 52 -3.12 3.03 -23.22
C LYS A 52 -4.51 3.53 -22.81
N TYR A 53 -4.77 3.68 -21.53
CA TYR A 53 -6.06 4.13 -20.99
C TYR A 53 -6.07 5.61 -20.61
N GLY A 54 -4.99 6.35 -20.83
CA GLY A 54 -4.87 7.75 -20.47
C GLY A 54 -4.93 7.99 -18.95
N MET A 55 -4.53 7.01 -18.15
CA MET A 55 -4.63 7.05 -16.69
C MET A 55 -3.34 7.58 -16.07
N LYS A 56 -3.48 8.45 -15.07
CA LYS A 56 -2.39 8.84 -14.18
C LYS A 56 -2.65 8.23 -12.81
N THR A 57 -1.59 7.70 -12.20
CA THR A 57 -1.64 6.91 -10.96
C THR A 57 -0.54 7.37 -10.02
N THR A 58 -0.60 6.96 -8.76
CA THR A 58 0.49 7.15 -7.81
C THR A 58 1.26 5.84 -7.68
N TRP A 59 2.58 5.93 -7.71
CA TRP A 59 3.49 4.80 -7.53
C TRP A 59 4.24 4.97 -6.23
N PHE A 60 4.00 4.09 -5.29
CA PHE A 60 4.68 4.06 -4.01
C PHE A 60 5.90 3.16 -4.13
N VAL A 61 7.08 3.75 -4.00
CA VAL A 61 8.33 3.09 -4.41
C VAL A 61 9.30 3.06 -3.23
N PRO A 62 9.73 1.85 -2.79
CA PRO A 62 10.82 1.73 -1.84
C PRO A 62 12.11 2.38 -2.37
N GLY A 63 12.88 3.01 -1.49
CA GLY A 63 14.15 3.63 -1.87
C GLY A 63 15.09 2.66 -2.58
N HIS A 64 15.13 1.40 -2.12
CA HIS A 64 15.89 0.32 -2.75
C HIS A 64 15.48 0.08 -4.21
N SER A 65 14.17 0.11 -4.49
CA SER A 65 13.67 -0.07 -5.87
C SER A 65 14.06 1.10 -6.76
N ILE A 66 14.11 2.34 -6.23
CA ILE A 66 14.62 3.51 -6.96
C ILE A 66 16.08 3.34 -7.35
N GLU A 67 16.92 2.87 -6.42
CA GLU A 67 18.36 2.71 -6.65
C GLU A 67 18.67 1.48 -7.51
N THR A 68 17.84 0.42 -7.44
CA THR A 68 18.05 -0.82 -8.21
C THR A 68 17.57 -0.69 -9.66
N PHE A 69 16.47 0.04 -9.89
CA PHE A 69 15.81 0.16 -11.21
C PHE A 69 15.67 1.62 -11.66
N PRO A 70 16.77 2.40 -11.71
CA PRO A 70 16.69 3.84 -12.00
C PRO A 70 16.09 4.16 -13.37
N GLY A 71 16.30 3.31 -14.36
CA GLY A 71 15.74 3.44 -15.71
C GLY A 71 14.22 3.25 -15.72
N GLU A 72 13.73 2.21 -15.07
CA GLU A 72 12.32 1.88 -14.98
C GLU A 72 11.55 2.90 -14.14
N MET A 73 12.14 3.35 -13.03
CA MET A 73 11.54 4.41 -12.22
C MET A 73 11.49 5.75 -12.97
N LYS A 74 12.48 6.02 -13.81
CA LYS A 74 12.42 7.19 -14.69
C LYS A 74 11.30 7.10 -15.72
N LEU A 75 11.00 5.91 -16.27
CA LEU A 75 9.84 5.73 -17.16
C LEU A 75 8.53 6.12 -16.47
N VAL A 76 8.37 5.77 -15.19
CA VAL A 76 7.18 6.14 -14.41
C VAL A 76 7.05 7.65 -14.29
N VAL A 77 8.14 8.35 -13.96
CA VAL A 77 8.17 9.82 -13.85
C VAL A 77 7.89 10.48 -15.21
N ASP A 78 8.56 10.02 -16.28
CA ASP A 78 8.40 10.57 -17.62
C ASP A 78 6.99 10.39 -18.18
N ALA A 79 6.32 9.30 -17.76
CA ALA A 79 4.91 9.08 -18.06
C ALA A 79 3.96 10.00 -17.27
N GLY A 80 4.48 10.83 -16.37
CA GLY A 80 3.72 11.82 -15.59
C GLY A 80 2.90 11.23 -14.46
N HIS A 81 3.35 10.11 -13.90
CA HIS A 81 2.79 9.53 -12.67
C HIS A 81 3.39 10.21 -11.43
N GLU A 82 2.66 10.18 -10.32
CA GLU A 82 3.16 10.61 -9.02
C GLU A 82 4.04 9.52 -8.40
N ILE A 83 5.13 9.91 -7.72
CA ILE A 83 5.95 9.01 -6.90
C ILE A 83 5.71 9.31 -5.43
N GLY A 84 5.29 8.30 -4.68
CA GLY A 84 5.13 8.32 -3.23
C GLY A 84 6.17 7.46 -2.52
N LEU A 85 6.18 7.54 -1.19
CA LEU A 85 7.12 6.85 -0.31
C LEU A 85 6.59 5.46 0.09
N HIS A 86 7.51 4.47 0.21
CA HIS A 86 7.19 3.11 0.63
C HIS A 86 8.34 2.43 1.40
N GLY A 87 8.89 3.14 2.39
CA GLY A 87 10.09 2.67 3.08
C GLY A 87 11.34 2.67 2.17
N TYR A 88 12.41 2.00 2.61
CA TYR A 88 13.62 1.82 1.80
C TYR A 88 13.74 0.39 1.27
N SER A 89 13.80 -0.64 2.13
CA SER A 89 13.80 -2.07 1.74
C SER A 89 12.50 -2.77 2.10
N HIS A 90 11.40 -2.05 2.14
CA HIS A 90 10.07 -2.55 2.55
C HIS A 90 10.06 -3.04 4.01
N GLU A 91 10.76 -2.33 4.89
CA GLU A 91 10.83 -2.63 6.32
C GLU A 91 9.49 -2.39 7.00
N ASN A 92 9.10 -3.28 7.92
CA ASN A 92 7.93 -3.03 8.75
C ASN A 92 8.21 -1.96 9.82
N PRO A 93 7.52 -0.81 9.78
CA PRO A 93 7.76 0.29 10.74
C PRO A 93 7.66 -0.11 12.21
N VAL A 94 6.84 -1.12 12.52
CA VAL A 94 6.64 -1.59 13.91
C VAL A 94 7.90 -2.21 14.51
N HIS A 95 8.83 -2.67 13.69
CA HIS A 95 10.08 -3.31 14.14
C HIS A 95 11.25 -2.34 14.23
N MET A 96 11.11 -1.11 13.75
CA MET A 96 12.15 -0.10 13.77
C MET A 96 12.14 0.70 15.08
N THR A 97 13.32 1.20 15.47
CA THR A 97 13.39 2.28 16.44
C THR A 97 12.91 3.59 15.79
N PRO A 98 12.44 4.56 16.58
CA PRO A 98 12.02 5.85 16.01
C PRO A 98 13.09 6.53 15.16
N GLN A 99 14.37 6.38 15.53
CA GLN A 99 15.49 6.94 14.76
C GLN A 99 15.67 6.21 13.42
N GLN A 100 15.61 4.88 13.41
CA GLN A 100 15.69 4.10 12.16
C GLN A 100 14.56 4.46 11.20
N GLU A 101 13.34 4.61 11.72
CA GLU A 101 12.19 4.99 10.90
C GLU A 101 12.36 6.40 10.31
N GLU A 102 12.88 7.36 11.11
CA GLU A 102 13.18 8.70 10.60
C GLU A 102 14.28 8.67 9.53
N ASP A 103 15.36 7.89 9.73
CA ASP A 103 16.46 7.76 8.78
C ASP A 103 15.98 7.15 7.45
N VAL A 104 15.12 6.13 7.52
CA VAL A 104 14.49 5.50 6.32
C VAL A 104 13.63 6.50 5.57
N LEU A 105 12.81 7.28 6.29
CA LEU A 105 11.98 8.32 5.67
C LEU A 105 12.84 9.41 5.01
N ASP A 106 13.88 9.88 5.67
CA ASP A 106 14.76 10.92 5.13
C ASP A 106 15.48 10.45 3.86
N LYS A 107 16.02 9.22 3.88
CA LYS A 107 16.66 8.64 2.70
C LYS A 107 15.67 8.46 1.55
N SER A 108 14.48 7.96 1.82
CA SER A 108 13.45 7.75 0.80
C SER A 108 12.95 9.06 0.21
N ILE A 109 12.79 10.11 1.03
CA ILE A 109 12.44 11.46 0.58
C ILE A 109 13.51 12.02 -0.36
N GLU A 110 14.79 11.90 0.02
CA GLU A 110 15.92 12.32 -0.83
C GLU A 110 15.87 11.65 -2.20
N LEU A 111 15.69 10.32 -2.22
CA LEU A 111 15.66 9.54 -3.46
C LEU A 111 14.48 9.89 -4.36
N VAL A 112 13.27 10.02 -3.79
CA VAL A 112 12.09 10.42 -4.55
C VAL A 112 12.24 11.84 -5.09
N ALA A 113 12.74 12.78 -4.29
CA ALA A 113 12.95 14.14 -4.72
C ALA A 113 14.00 14.23 -5.85
N LYS A 114 15.08 13.44 -5.75
CA LYS A 114 16.12 13.37 -6.80
C LYS A 114 15.57 12.75 -8.10
N LEU A 115 14.76 11.69 -8.00
CA LEU A 115 14.19 10.99 -9.14
C LEU A 115 13.15 11.84 -9.89
N SER A 116 12.21 12.43 -9.15
CA SER A 116 11.03 13.11 -9.72
C SER A 116 11.19 14.62 -9.89
N GLY A 117 12.20 15.21 -9.26
CA GLY A 117 12.33 16.67 -9.15
C GLY A 117 11.31 17.32 -8.21
N GLN A 118 10.52 16.55 -7.48
CA GLN A 118 9.46 17.01 -6.59
C GLN A 118 9.57 16.37 -5.19
N TYR A 119 9.20 17.16 -4.19
CA TYR A 119 9.08 16.62 -2.83
C TYR A 119 7.89 15.64 -2.76
N PRO A 120 8.04 14.43 -2.19
CA PRO A 120 6.97 13.45 -2.11
C PRO A 120 5.80 13.97 -1.28
N ARG A 121 4.57 13.68 -1.73
CA ARG A 121 3.36 14.10 -1.03
C ARG A 121 2.67 12.96 -0.31
N GLY A 122 2.79 11.74 -0.82
CA GLY A 122 2.10 10.56 -0.35
C GLY A 122 3.04 9.53 0.27
N TYR A 123 2.48 8.74 1.18
CA TYR A 123 3.12 7.61 1.83
C TYR A 123 2.17 6.41 1.87
N VAL A 124 2.74 5.23 1.69
CA VAL A 124 2.13 3.94 2.03
C VAL A 124 3.14 3.19 2.90
N ALA A 125 2.69 2.74 4.05
CA ALA A 125 3.55 1.94 4.92
C ALA A 125 3.72 0.53 4.35
N PRO A 126 4.96 -0.02 4.33
CA PRO A 126 5.14 -1.45 4.14
C PRO A 126 4.24 -2.26 5.09
N TRP A 127 3.61 -3.32 4.59
CA TRP A 127 2.63 -4.12 5.34
C TRP A 127 1.34 -3.39 5.75
N TRP A 128 1.15 -2.13 5.35
CA TRP A 128 0.12 -1.26 5.91
C TRP A 128 0.19 -1.18 7.45
N GLU A 129 1.38 -1.29 8.01
CA GLU A 129 1.59 -1.17 9.44
C GLU A 129 2.34 0.13 9.78
N LEU A 130 1.87 0.82 10.80
CA LEU A 130 2.47 2.04 11.30
C LEU A 130 2.97 1.83 12.73
N SER A 131 4.14 2.37 13.03
CA SER A 131 4.64 2.48 14.39
C SER A 131 3.88 3.56 15.17
N PRO A 132 4.03 3.63 16.49
CA PRO A 132 3.45 4.73 17.26
C PRO A 132 3.92 6.13 16.88
N VAL A 133 5.05 6.24 16.15
CA VAL A 133 5.65 7.53 15.78
C VAL A 133 5.49 7.87 14.28
N THR A 134 5.08 6.92 13.44
CA THR A 134 4.96 7.12 11.99
C THR A 134 4.17 8.38 11.64
N VAL A 135 2.98 8.55 12.22
CA VAL A 135 2.11 9.69 11.90
C VAL A 135 2.78 11.02 12.26
N ASP A 136 3.44 11.10 13.41
CA ASP A 136 4.14 12.31 13.82
C ASP A 136 5.35 12.61 12.91
N LEU A 137 6.07 11.57 12.47
CA LEU A 137 7.16 11.71 11.51
C LEU A 137 6.65 12.21 10.15
N LEU A 138 5.57 11.63 9.61
CA LEU A 138 4.97 12.08 8.35
C LEU A 138 4.53 13.54 8.41
N VAL A 139 3.90 13.95 9.53
CA VAL A 139 3.52 15.36 9.76
C VAL A 139 4.77 16.26 9.85
N LYS A 140 5.81 15.85 10.59
CA LYS A 140 7.09 16.56 10.71
C LYS A 140 7.75 16.75 9.35
N LYS A 141 7.73 15.70 8.51
CA LYS A 141 8.28 15.73 7.15
C LYS A 141 7.32 16.34 6.12
N LYS A 142 6.19 16.93 6.53
CA LYS A 142 5.22 17.63 5.67
C LYS A 142 4.59 16.77 4.57
N ILE A 143 4.53 15.47 4.77
CA ILE A 143 3.76 14.57 3.90
C ILE A 143 2.28 14.98 3.98
N LYS A 144 1.56 14.88 2.87
CA LYS A 144 0.19 15.40 2.74
C LYS A 144 -0.86 14.34 2.97
N TYR A 145 -0.60 13.11 2.53
CA TYR A 145 -1.53 12.00 2.68
C TYR A 145 -0.81 10.68 2.96
N ASP A 146 -1.51 9.81 3.63
CA ASP A 146 -1.18 8.42 3.87
C ASP A 146 -2.25 7.52 3.23
N HIS A 147 -1.89 6.30 2.86
CA HIS A 147 -2.79 5.28 2.35
C HIS A 147 -2.46 3.93 3.00
N SER A 148 -2.48 3.90 4.35
CA SER A 148 -2.10 2.70 5.11
C SER A 148 -3.17 2.27 6.11
N LEU A 149 -4.04 3.17 6.56
CA LEU A 149 -5.01 2.92 7.60
C LEU A 149 -6.41 2.62 7.04
N MET A 150 -7.17 1.82 7.76
CA MET A 150 -8.48 1.28 7.35
C MET A 150 -9.61 1.72 8.27
N HIS A 151 -9.53 2.92 8.83
CA HIS A 151 -10.53 3.41 9.78
C HIS A 151 -11.86 3.72 9.09
N ARG A 152 -11.84 4.06 7.82
CA ARG A 152 -13.02 4.26 6.97
C ARG A 152 -12.86 3.52 5.66
N ASP A 153 -13.93 3.32 4.93
CA ASP A 153 -13.90 2.63 3.62
C ASP A 153 -13.62 3.60 2.45
N PHE A 154 -14.57 4.42 2.03
CA PHE A 154 -14.42 5.23 0.79
C PHE A 154 -14.35 6.74 1.05
N VAL A 155 -14.18 7.16 2.28
CA VAL A 155 -14.17 8.56 2.65
C VAL A 155 -12.83 8.94 3.25
N PRO A 156 -12.07 9.85 2.64
CA PRO A 156 -10.85 10.38 3.24
C PRO A 156 -11.12 11.01 4.61
N TYR A 157 -10.15 10.91 5.51
CA TYR A 157 -10.26 11.47 6.85
C TYR A 157 -8.92 11.99 7.36
N TYR A 158 -8.92 12.81 8.40
CA TYR A 158 -7.68 13.23 9.03
C TYR A 158 -7.22 12.20 10.06
N VAL A 159 -5.96 11.77 9.93
CA VAL A 159 -5.34 10.80 10.84
C VAL A 159 -5.20 11.39 12.25
N ARG A 160 -5.36 10.53 13.28
CA ARG A 160 -5.01 10.87 14.65
C ARG A 160 -3.64 10.32 15.00
N THR A 161 -2.97 10.99 15.91
CA THR A 161 -1.77 10.50 16.58
C THR A 161 -1.99 10.43 18.07
N GLY A 162 -1.27 9.52 18.76
CA GLY A 162 -1.37 9.36 20.21
C GLY A 162 -2.61 8.60 20.69
N ASP A 163 -3.27 7.84 19.84
CA ASP A 163 -4.26 6.85 20.26
C ASP A 163 -3.55 5.80 21.14
N THR A 164 -4.15 5.45 22.29
CA THR A 164 -3.59 4.45 23.20
C THR A 164 -4.59 3.35 23.53
N TRP A 165 -4.09 2.14 23.70
CA TRP A 165 -4.90 0.97 24.08
C TRP A 165 -4.08 0.06 24.99
N THR A 166 -4.77 -0.82 25.70
CA THR A 166 -4.12 -1.77 26.60
C THR A 166 -4.08 -3.14 25.94
N LYS A 167 -2.88 -3.70 25.82
CA LYS A 167 -2.70 -5.08 25.34
C LYS A 167 -3.28 -6.07 26.35
N ILE A 168 -3.89 -7.14 25.85
CA ILE A 168 -4.32 -8.27 26.69
C ILE A 168 -3.08 -8.95 27.27
N ASP A 169 -3.10 -9.17 28.58
CA ASP A 169 -2.07 -9.88 29.32
C ASP A 169 -2.74 -10.96 30.18
N TYR A 170 -2.76 -12.17 29.68
CA TYR A 170 -3.40 -13.29 30.34
C TYR A 170 -2.72 -13.71 31.66
N SER A 171 -1.54 -13.19 31.97
CA SER A 171 -0.89 -13.40 33.28
C SER A 171 -1.48 -12.53 34.39
N LYS A 172 -2.33 -11.54 34.05
CA LYS A 172 -2.94 -10.60 34.97
C LYS A 172 -4.45 -10.75 35.06
N PRO A 173 -5.07 -10.34 36.18
CA PRO A 173 -6.52 -10.26 36.28
C PRO A 173 -7.11 -9.41 35.13
N ALA A 174 -8.25 -9.85 34.58
CA ALA A 174 -8.88 -9.22 33.43
C ALA A 174 -9.12 -7.71 33.58
N ALA A 175 -9.40 -7.24 34.79
CA ALA A 175 -9.57 -5.81 35.11
C ALA A 175 -8.36 -4.92 34.71
N HIS A 176 -7.15 -5.50 34.60
CA HIS A 176 -5.95 -4.76 34.20
C HIS A 176 -5.98 -4.36 32.72
N TRP A 177 -6.57 -5.18 31.86
CA TRP A 177 -6.59 -4.95 30.42
C TRP A 177 -7.97 -4.68 29.83
N MET A 178 -9.07 -4.89 30.56
CA MET A 178 -10.42 -4.49 30.15
C MET A 178 -10.58 -2.96 30.20
N LYS A 179 -9.91 -2.26 29.31
CA LYS A 179 -9.93 -0.79 29.21
C LYS A 179 -10.26 -0.36 27.79
N PRO A 180 -11.10 0.68 27.61
CA PRO A 180 -11.39 1.19 26.26
C PRO A 180 -10.17 1.88 25.66
N LEU A 181 -10.13 1.95 24.34
CA LEU A 181 -9.18 2.79 23.62
C LEU A 181 -9.37 4.26 24.00
N GLN A 182 -8.24 4.95 24.24
CA GLN A 182 -8.21 6.39 24.43
C GLN A 182 -7.79 7.06 23.12
N ARG A 183 -8.62 7.96 22.63
CA ARG A 183 -8.35 8.68 21.40
C ARG A 183 -7.35 9.81 21.63
N GLY A 184 -6.35 9.86 20.77
CA GLY A 184 -5.40 10.96 20.72
C GLY A 184 -5.93 12.20 19.99
N ARG A 185 -5.02 13.00 19.45
CA ARG A 185 -5.36 14.24 18.74
C ARG A 185 -5.42 14.05 17.23
N GLN A 186 -6.30 14.77 16.57
CA GLN A 186 -6.38 14.82 15.11
C GLN A 186 -5.21 15.63 14.55
N THR A 187 -4.67 15.19 13.41
CA THR A 187 -3.60 15.89 12.67
C THR A 187 -4.17 16.54 11.41
N ARG A 188 -3.29 17.07 10.55
CA ARG A 188 -3.62 17.54 9.21
C ARG A 188 -3.21 16.56 8.11
N LEU A 189 -2.68 15.38 8.46
CA LEU A 189 -2.39 14.32 7.53
C LEU A 189 -3.70 13.70 7.05
N VAL A 190 -3.91 13.66 5.75
CA VAL A 190 -5.10 13.04 5.16
C VAL A 190 -4.85 11.56 4.98
N GLU A 191 -5.78 10.74 5.43
CA GLU A 191 -5.84 9.32 5.08
C GLU A 191 -6.73 9.13 3.87
N ILE A 192 -6.20 8.49 2.84
CA ILE A 192 -6.97 7.87 1.78
C ILE A 192 -7.10 6.40 2.16
N ALA A 193 -8.25 6.03 2.71
CA ALA A 193 -8.40 4.74 3.37
C ALA A 193 -7.95 3.56 2.49
N ALA A 194 -7.03 2.76 3.03
CA ALA A 194 -6.64 1.48 2.45
C ALA A 194 -7.75 0.44 2.65
N SER A 195 -7.74 -0.61 1.85
CA SER A 195 -8.70 -1.70 2.00
C SER A 195 -8.12 -3.02 1.50
N TRP A 196 -8.08 -4.01 2.35
CA TRP A 196 -7.66 -5.38 2.02
C TRP A 196 -8.51 -6.01 0.90
N TYR A 197 -9.71 -5.47 0.66
CA TYR A 197 -10.62 -5.96 -0.38
C TYR A 197 -10.39 -5.30 -1.74
N LEU A 198 -9.60 -4.23 -1.80
CA LEU A 198 -9.32 -3.47 -3.02
C LEU A 198 -7.87 -3.61 -3.50
N ASP A 199 -7.06 -4.35 -2.75
CA ASP A 199 -5.69 -4.68 -3.08
C ASP A 199 -5.61 -6.10 -3.64
N ASP A 200 -4.67 -6.39 -4.54
CA ASP A 200 -4.52 -7.70 -5.15
C ASP A 200 -3.63 -8.66 -4.36
N LEU A 201 -2.75 -8.15 -3.49
CA LEU A 201 -1.84 -8.96 -2.68
C LEU A 201 -2.54 -9.76 -1.57
N PRO A 202 -3.41 -9.17 -0.70
CA PRO A 202 -4.04 -9.90 0.38
C PRO A 202 -4.81 -11.15 -0.07
N PRO A 203 -5.61 -11.13 -1.15
CA PRO A 203 -6.24 -12.34 -1.66
C PRO A 203 -5.25 -13.43 -2.06
N MET A 204 -4.05 -13.06 -2.52
CA MET A 204 -3.01 -14.04 -2.88
C MET A 204 -2.27 -14.58 -1.67
N MET A 205 -2.00 -13.75 -0.67
CA MET A 205 -1.26 -14.12 0.54
C MET A 205 -2.10 -14.95 1.52
N PHE A 206 -3.37 -14.59 1.71
CA PHE A 206 -4.24 -15.19 2.72
C PHE A 206 -5.10 -16.35 2.21
N ILE A 207 -5.18 -16.57 0.89
CA ILE A 207 -5.77 -17.79 0.36
C ILE A 207 -4.76 -18.92 0.59
N LYS A 208 -4.82 -19.49 1.79
CA LYS A 208 -4.14 -20.78 2.05
C LYS A 208 -4.83 -21.82 1.19
N ALA A 209 -4.15 -22.34 0.17
CA ALA A 209 -4.58 -23.59 -0.42
C ALA A 209 -4.62 -24.65 0.68
N ALA A 210 -5.69 -25.41 0.77
CA ALA A 210 -5.71 -26.60 1.63
C ALA A 210 -4.49 -27.47 1.29
N PRO A 211 -3.79 -28.04 2.29
CA PRO A 211 -2.64 -28.89 2.04
C PRO A 211 -2.98 -29.95 0.98
N GLY A 212 -2.21 -30.00 -0.10
CA GLY A 212 -2.40 -30.97 -1.18
C GLY A 212 -3.27 -30.53 -2.36
N GLN A 213 -3.83 -29.32 -2.36
CA GLN A 213 -4.54 -28.83 -3.54
C GLN A 213 -3.59 -28.13 -4.51
N PRO A 214 -3.50 -28.58 -5.78
CA PRO A 214 -2.68 -27.90 -6.78
C PRO A 214 -3.22 -26.52 -7.10
N PHE A 215 -2.32 -25.58 -7.39
CA PHE A 215 -2.62 -24.18 -7.73
C PHE A 215 -3.66 -24.01 -8.87
N ARG A 216 -3.86 -25.07 -9.67
CA ARG A 216 -4.78 -25.07 -10.82
C ARG A 216 -6.27 -25.10 -10.45
N ASP A 217 -6.63 -25.46 -9.21
CA ASP A 217 -8.03 -25.64 -8.82
C ASP A 217 -8.60 -24.42 -8.06
N ARG A 218 -7.88 -23.33 -8.07
CA ARG A 218 -8.38 -22.06 -7.52
C ARG A 218 -9.38 -21.47 -8.52
N ARG A 219 -10.64 -21.83 -8.35
CA ARG A 219 -11.71 -21.03 -8.93
C ARG A 219 -11.49 -19.61 -8.41
N PRO A 220 -11.48 -18.59 -9.30
CA PRO A 220 -11.44 -17.22 -8.81
C PRO A 220 -12.55 -17.09 -7.75
N MET A 221 -12.17 -16.59 -6.55
CA MET A 221 -13.19 -16.27 -5.56
C MET A 221 -14.24 -15.44 -6.29
N LYS A 222 -15.47 -15.92 -6.33
CA LYS A 222 -16.58 -15.04 -6.63
C LYS A 222 -16.49 -13.98 -5.55
N TRP A 223 -16.03 -12.79 -5.92
CA TRP A 223 -16.17 -11.64 -5.06
C TRP A 223 -17.62 -11.66 -4.60
N VAL A 224 -17.81 -11.84 -3.30
CA VAL A 224 -19.12 -11.59 -2.73
C VAL A 224 -19.39 -10.16 -3.10
N GLN A 225 -20.29 -9.94 -4.06
CA GLN A 225 -20.78 -8.62 -4.32
C GLN A 225 -21.26 -8.11 -2.97
N SER A 226 -20.45 -7.26 -2.34
CA SER A 226 -20.90 -6.51 -1.20
C SER A 226 -22.19 -5.85 -1.67
N SER A 227 -23.26 -6.10 -0.96
CA SER A 227 -24.54 -5.45 -1.25
C SER A 227 -24.28 -3.98 -1.48
N PRO A 228 -24.82 -3.37 -2.56
CA PRO A 228 -24.57 -1.98 -2.86
C PRO A 228 -24.85 -1.16 -1.62
N VAL A 229 -23.84 -0.47 -1.11
CA VAL A 229 -24.04 0.45 0.01
C VAL A 229 -24.77 1.66 -0.54
N PRO A 230 -25.98 1.97 -0.07
CA PRO A 230 -26.69 3.17 -0.50
C PRO A 230 -25.94 4.39 0.05
N VAL A 231 -25.31 5.15 -0.81
CA VAL A 231 -24.88 6.50 -0.48
C VAL A 231 -25.92 7.45 -1.08
N GLU A 232 -26.79 7.95 -0.24
CA GLU A 232 -27.83 8.96 -0.59
C GLU A 232 -28.51 8.74 -1.97
N GLY A 233 -29.19 7.60 -2.12
CA GLY A 233 -30.10 7.36 -3.25
C GLY A 233 -29.45 6.90 -4.56
N ARG A 234 -28.19 6.54 -4.61
CA ARG A 234 -27.55 5.92 -5.78
C ARG A 234 -26.72 4.69 -5.41
N VAL A 235 -26.92 3.62 -6.16
CA VAL A 235 -26.19 2.36 -6.07
C VAL A 235 -24.86 2.50 -6.81
N ILE A 236 -23.72 2.47 -6.09
CA ILE A 236 -22.40 2.38 -6.69
C ILE A 236 -22.13 0.89 -6.95
N LYS A 237 -22.09 0.49 -8.21
CA LYS A 237 -21.58 -0.82 -8.60
C LYS A 237 -20.05 -0.72 -8.73
N PRO A 238 -19.25 -1.48 -7.99
CA PRO A 238 -17.82 -1.56 -8.27
C PRO A 238 -17.64 -2.21 -9.64
N HIS A 239 -17.15 -1.47 -10.60
CA HIS A 239 -16.78 -1.98 -11.92
C HIS A 239 -15.30 -2.37 -11.87
N LEU A 240 -15.01 -3.57 -11.40
CA LEU A 240 -13.79 -4.31 -11.75
C LEU A 240 -14.23 -5.54 -12.52
N SER A 241 -14.41 -5.38 -13.83
CA SER A 241 -14.58 -6.50 -14.74
C SER A 241 -13.24 -6.85 -15.35
N LEU A 242 -12.53 -7.78 -14.74
CA LEU A 242 -11.62 -8.64 -15.49
C LEU A 242 -12.49 -9.59 -16.34
N GLN A 243 -12.93 -9.13 -17.50
CA GLN A 243 -13.53 -10.00 -18.49
C GLN A 243 -12.42 -10.86 -19.13
N THR A 244 -12.25 -12.07 -18.64
CA THR A 244 -11.61 -13.13 -19.44
C THR A 244 -12.54 -13.48 -20.60
N THR A 245 -12.25 -12.96 -21.76
CA THR A 245 -12.87 -13.40 -23.02
C THR A 245 -12.51 -14.87 -23.26
N ARG A 246 -13.47 -15.77 -23.02
CA ARG A 246 -13.41 -17.12 -23.60
C ARG A 246 -13.60 -16.99 -25.12
N ARG A 247 -12.56 -17.22 -25.89
CA ARG A 247 -12.74 -17.61 -27.30
C ARG A 247 -13.38 -19.00 -27.29
N LYS A 248 -14.57 -19.10 -27.88
CA LYS A 248 -15.15 -20.37 -28.30
C LYS A 248 -14.35 -20.85 -29.54
N GLN A 249 -13.82 -22.05 -29.46
CA GLN A 249 -13.60 -22.86 -30.62
C GLN A 249 -14.89 -23.59 -30.94
#